data_88c837422d5511b835a753fd41f33c69
#
_entry.id   88c837422d5511b835a753fd41f33c69
#
_cell.length_a   1.000
_cell.length_b   1.000
_cell.length_c   1.000
_cell.angle_alpha   90.00
_cell.angle_beta   90.00
_cell.angle_gamma   90.00
#
_symmetry.space_group_name_H-M   'P 1'
#
loop_
_entity.id
_entity.type
_entity.pdbx_description
1 polymer ?
#
loop_
_entity_poly.entity_id
_entity_poly.type
_entity_poly.pdbx_seq_one_letter_code
_entity_poly.pdbx_strand_id
1 'polypeptide(L)'
;MRKRFPSLSPSSYGTGWPASKRIAIVASAVAVLLAIAGAVALLTGGGHRAPETAAPAPTGSPSSSEAAPKPSSGSGSVPKPPQIAEPVAYARAAAQMLWSYDTRNTSRDQQLAGMRAWTTTETTYADWASVSGQVPDPVLWSRMADQDQHATAGVTEGHYPSAFKQALADDPSAITEAYIYVVTVNGKQTLSWKKGGGGAEERAVTLAVQCRPNHDCTLAAIAPSVTQ
;
A
#
# COMPACT_ATOMS: atom_id res chain seq x y z
N MET A 1 -18.01 -58.24 2.00
CA MET A 1 -17.53 -57.57 3.23
C MET A 1 -17.41 -56.07 2.94
N ARG A 2 -18.35 -55.25 3.42
CA ARG A 2 -18.34 -53.79 3.25
C ARG A 2 -17.70 -53.17 4.49
N LYS A 3 -16.52 -52.53 4.34
CA LYS A 3 -15.89 -51.75 5.42
C LYS A 3 -16.59 -50.40 5.54
N ARG A 4 -17.20 -50.13 6.68
CA ARG A 4 -17.77 -48.84 7.06
C ARG A 4 -16.63 -47.94 7.52
N PHE A 5 -16.54 -46.75 6.90
CA PHE A 5 -15.67 -45.67 7.39
C PHE A 5 -16.40 -44.87 8.47
N PRO A 6 -15.74 -44.49 9.55
CA PRO A 6 -16.36 -43.60 10.55
C PRO A 6 -16.43 -42.17 10.01
N SER A 7 -17.62 -41.57 10.12
CA SER A 7 -17.85 -40.17 9.82
C SER A 7 -17.22 -39.29 10.92
N LEU A 8 -16.28 -38.46 10.56
CA LEU A 8 -15.75 -37.42 11.42
C LEU A 8 -16.73 -36.24 11.40
N SER A 9 -17.40 -36.02 12.55
CA SER A 9 -18.22 -34.83 12.79
C SER A 9 -17.32 -33.57 12.87
N PRO A 10 -17.67 -32.44 12.25
CA PRO A 10 -16.93 -31.21 12.46
C PRO A 10 -17.20 -30.68 13.87
N SER A 11 -16.14 -30.50 14.66
CA SER A 11 -16.19 -29.83 15.95
C SER A 11 -16.62 -28.38 15.75
N SER A 12 -17.84 -28.08 16.21
CA SER A 12 -18.32 -26.69 16.32
C SER A 12 -17.57 -26.00 17.45
N TYR A 13 -16.62 -25.14 17.11
CA TYR A 13 -16.03 -24.20 18.06
C TYR A 13 -17.09 -23.20 18.53
N GLY A 14 -17.39 -23.26 19.82
CA GLY A 14 -18.48 -22.59 20.48
C GLY A 14 -18.45 -21.08 20.40
N THR A 15 -19.48 -20.55 19.78
CA THR A 15 -19.92 -19.15 19.91
C THR A 15 -20.97 -19.08 21.01
N GLY A 16 -20.55 -19.14 22.26
CA GLY A 16 -21.46 -19.22 23.41
C GLY A 16 -21.40 -18.01 24.36
N TRP A 17 -21.09 -16.80 23.91
CA TRP A 17 -21.20 -15.61 24.77
C TRP A 17 -22.38 -14.74 24.32
N PRO A 18 -23.33 -14.44 25.25
CA PRO A 18 -24.47 -13.59 24.93
C PRO A 18 -24.01 -12.18 24.53
N ALA A 19 -24.70 -11.60 23.56
CA ALA A 19 -24.37 -10.29 22.96
C ALA A 19 -24.19 -9.18 24.01
N SER A 20 -24.93 -9.22 25.11
CA SER A 20 -24.83 -8.28 26.23
C SER A 20 -23.46 -8.26 26.92
N LYS A 21 -22.78 -9.42 27.02
CA LYS A 21 -21.42 -9.48 27.59
C LYS A 21 -20.36 -8.90 26.65
N ARG A 22 -20.53 -9.04 25.33
CA ARG A 22 -19.63 -8.43 24.34
C ARG A 22 -19.74 -6.91 24.34
N ILE A 23 -20.96 -6.36 24.45
CA ILE A 23 -21.21 -4.93 24.54
C ILE A 23 -20.60 -4.35 25.83
N ALA A 24 -20.71 -5.04 26.95
CA ALA A 24 -20.14 -4.59 28.22
C ALA A 24 -18.60 -4.54 28.19
N ILE A 25 -17.93 -5.52 27.55
CA ILE A 25 -16.47 -5.54 27.42
C ILE A 25 -15.98 -4.41 26.50
N VAL A 26 -16.67 -4.16 25.39
CA VAL A 26 -16.30 -3.06 24.47
C VAL A 26 -16.52 -1.69 25.15
N ALA A 27 -17.63 -1.52 25.87
CA ALA A 27 -17.92 -0.28 26.59
C ALA A 27 -16.89 0.01 27.69
N SER A 28 -16.45 -1.00 28.42
CA SER A 28 -15.41 -0.83 29.45
C SER A 28 -14.03 -0.49 28.87
N ALA A 29 -13.66 -1.09 27.73
CA ALA A 29 -12.40 -0.80 27.04
C ALA A 29 -12.36 0.66 26.52
N VAL A 30 -13.46 1.14 25.97
CA VAL A 30 -13.58 2.53 25.49
C VAL A 30 -13.50 3.52 26.65
N ALA A 31 -14.14 3.23 27.78
CA ALA A 31 -14.08 4.10 28.96
C ALA A 31 -12.65 4.21 29.55
N VAL A 32 -11.88 3.13 29.58
CA VAL A 32 -10.49 3.12 30.01
C VAL A 32 -9.59 3.94 29.06
N LEU A 33 -9.78 3.80 27.73
CA LEU A 33 -9.03 4.58 26.75
C LEU A 33 -9.29 6.08 26.85
N LEU A 34 -10.55 6.49 27.09
CA LEU A 34 -10.89 7.90 27.29
C LEU A 34 -10.32 8.47 28.58
N ALA A 35 -10.24 7.68 29.66
CA ALA A 35 -9.61 8.10 30.90
C ALA A 35 -8.09 8.31 30.76
N ILE A 36 -7.41 7.44 29.98
CA ILE A 36 -5.97 7.57 29.70
C ILE A 36 -5.70 8.80 28.83
N ALA A 37 -6.53 9.06 27.81
CA ALA A 37 -6.38 10.22 26.95
C ALA A 37 -6.58 11.54 27.73
N GLY A 38 -7.53 11.59 28.68
CA GLY A 38 -7.75 12.73 29.55
C GLY A 38 -6.59 13.00 30.50
N ALA A 39 -5.96 11.96 31.06
CA ALA A 39 -4.81 12.09 31.97
C ALA A 39 -3.56 12.61 31.22
N VAL A 40 -3.32 12.16 29.98
CA VAL A 40 -2.19 12.65 29.16
C VAL A 40 -2.37 14.13 28.82
N ALA A 41 -3.58 14.57 28.47
CA ALA A 41 -3.88 15.97 28.14
C ALA A 41 -3.64 16.93 29.34
N LEU A 42 -3.87 16.46 30.56
CA LEU A 42 -3.63 17.26 31.77
C LEU A 42 -2.14 17.34 32.17
N LEU A 43 -1.34 16.35 31.76
CA LEU A 43 0.11 16.31 32.09
C LEU A 43 0.97 17.05 31.06
N THR A 44 0.47 17.30 29.82
CA THR A 44 1.20 17.99 28.76
C THR A 44 0.80 19.45 28.55
N GLY A 45 -0.18 19.95 29.28
CA GLY A 45 -0.70 21.32 29.19
C GLY A 45 0.00 22.29 30.14
N GLY A 46 1.23 22.71 29.85
CA GLY A 46 1.88 23.76 30.65
C GLY A 46 3.24 24.19 30.09
N GLY A 47 3.29 25.35 29.39
CA GLY A 47 4.57 25.98 29.14
C GLY A 47 4.66 26.85 27.90
N HIS A 48 4.06 28.02 27.92
CA HIS A 48 4.38 29.14 27.02
C HIS A 48 5.80 29.64 27.29
N ARG A 49 6.60 29.80 26.24
CA ARG A 49 7.47 30.99 26.10
C ARG A 49 8.16 31.00 24.72
N ALA A 50 7.89 32.01 23.93
CA ALA A 50 8.81 32.63 22.99
C ALA A 50 9.45 33.84 23.71
N PRO A 51 10.49 34.57 23.22
CA PRO A 51 10.92 34.73 21.84
C PRO A 51 12.45 34.83 21.63
N GLU A 52 12.86 34.98 20.37
CA GLU A 52 13.92 35.86 19.83
C GLU A 52 15.38 35.38 19.88
N THR A 53 16.06 35.23 18.76
CA THR A 53 16.99 36.19 18.15
C THR A 53 17.60 35.62 16.84
N ALA A 54 17.81 36.53 15.87
CA ALA A 54 18.17 36.32 14.50
C ALA A 54 19.65 36.01 14.20
N ALA A 55 19.85 35.35 13.05
CA ALA A 55 20.86 35.46 11.98
C ALA A 55 22.29 34.95 12.26
N PRO A 56 23.11 34.65 11.20
CA PRO A 56 22.94 34.82 9.78
C PRO A 56 23.18 33.55 8.91
N ALA A 57 22.75 33.59 7.65
CA ALA A 57 22.92 32.59 6.63
C ALA A 57 24.36 32.38 6.16
N PRO A 58 24.74 31.20 5.68
CA PRO A 58 25.71 31.07 4.60
C PRO A 58 25.06 30.76 3.27
N THR A 59 25.41 31.54 2.29
CA THR A 59 25.19 31.40 0.87
C THR A 59 25.68 30.04 0.38
N GLY A 60 24.75 29.18 -0.06
CA GLY A 60 25.04 27.91 -0.73
C GLY A 60 24.38 27.90 -2.10
N SER A 61 25.16 27.67 -3.12
CA SER A 61 24.83 27.63 -4.55
C SER A 61 23.58 26.84 -4.90
N PRO A 62 22.83 27.21 -5.97
CA PRO A 62 21.65 26.51 -6.41
C PRO A 62 22.04 25.14 -6.98
N SER A 63 21.70 24.09 -6.24
CA SER A 63 21.66 22.75 -6.80
C SER A 63 20.50 22.68 -7.77
N SER A 64 20.78 22.40 -9.03
CA SER A 64 19.77 22.20 -10.07
C SER A 64 18.77 21.14 -9.60
N SER A 65 17.59 21.61 -9.23
CA SER A 65 16.44 20.75 -8.99
C SER A 65 16.02 20.21 -10.36
N GLU A 66 16.38 18.95 -10.61
CA GLU A 66 15.88 18.22 -11.77
C GLU A 66 14.36 18.19 -11.68
N ALA A 67 13.70 18.92 -12.56
CA ALA A 67 12.26 19.07 -12.59
C ALA A 67 11.63 17.67 -12.78
N ALA A 68 10.81 17.26 -11.85
CA ALA A 68 9.99 16.05 -11.96
C ALA A 68 9.25 16.07 -13.32
N PRO A 69 9.22 14.93 -14.06
CA PRO A 69 8.60 14.87 -15.37
C PRO A 69 7.11 15.28 -15.28
N LYS A 70 6.72 16.24 -16.12
CA LYS A 70 5.35 16.72 -16.22
C LYS A 70 4.43 15.55 -16.62
N PRO A 71 3.34 15.26 -15.89
CA PRO A 71 2.49 14.10 -16.19
C PRO A 71 1.92 14.20 -17.61
N SER A 72 1.96 13.09 -18.34
CA SER A 72 1.34 12.97 -19.68
C SER A 72 -0.18 13.09 -19.55
N SER A 73 -0.80 13.76 -20.51
CA SER A 73 -2.23 14.16 -20.53
C SER A 73 -3.25 13.01 -20.40
N GLY A 74 -2.84 11.74 -20.33
CA GLY A 74 -3.74 10.59 -20.23
C GLY A 74 -3.66 9.79 -18.92
N SER A 75 -2.57 9.93 -18.15
CA SER A 75 -2.30 9.10 -16.94
C SER A 75 -2.46 9.86 -15.62
N GLY A 76 -2.90 11.13 -15.66
CA GLY A 76 -2.99 11.95 -14.46
C GLY A 76 -1.65 12.08 -13.74
N SER A 77 -1.64 11.87 -12.43
CA SER A 77 -0.44 11.90 -11.59
C SER A 77 0.38 10.60 -11.61
N VAL A 78 -0.12 9.53 -12.24
CA VAL A 78 0.58 8.25 -12.31
C VAL A 78 1.77 8.35 -13.26
N PRO A 79 3.00 8.08 -12.81
CA PRO A 79 4.17 8.12 -13.67
C PRO A 79 4.14 6.96 -14.68
N LYS A 80 4.89 7.10 -15.77
CA LYS A 80 5.12 5.98 -16.70
C LYS A 80 5.88 4.86 -15.99
N PRO A 81 5.64 3.58 -16.36
CA PRO A 81 6.43 2.47 -15.85
C PRO A 81 7.91 2.69 -16.16
N PRO A 82 8.79 2.43 -15.19
CA PRO A 82 10.24 2.54 -15.39
C PRO A 82 10.76 1.38 -16.22
N GLN A 83 11.86 1.60 -16.92
CA GLN A 83 12.57 0.55 -17.64
C GLN A 83 13.51 -0.18 -16.66
N ILE A 84 12.98 -1.18 -15.97
CA ILE A 84 13.67 -1.96 -14.94
C ILE A 84 13.45 -3.44 -15.22
N ALA A 85 14.55 -4.20 -15.37
CA ALA A 85 14.54 -5.65 -15.57
C ALA A 85 14.78 -6.45 -14.27
N GLU A 86 15.04 -5.77 -13.14
CA GLU A 86 15.27 -6.41 -11.85
C GLU A 86 13.96 -6.43 -11.03
N PRO A 87 13.48 -7.64 -10.61
CA PRO A 87 12.16 -7.79 -10.00
C PRO A 87 11.92 -6.99 -8.72
N VAL A 88 12.90 -6.95 -7.82
CA VAL A 88 12.73 -6.25 -6.53
C VAL A 88 12.74 -4.74 -6.72
N ALA A 89 13.60 -4.22 -7.60
CA ALA A 89 13.62 -2.79 -7.92
C ALA A 89 12.33 -2.35 -8.61
N TYR A 90 11.82 -3.16 -9.56
CA TYR A 90 10.53 -2.88 -10.19
C TYR A 90 9.37 -2.92 -9.19
N ALA A 91 9.33 -3.94 -8.32
CA ALA A 91 8.28 -4.06 -7.29
C ALA A 91 8.27 -2.84 -6.35
N ARG A 92 9.45 -2.33 -5.96
CA ARG A 92 9.57 -1.12 -5.16
C ARG A 92 8.98 0.10 -5.87
N ALA A 93 9.30 0.28 -7.16
CA ALA A 93 8.73 1.37 -7.96
C ALA A 93 7.21 1.21 -8.13
N ALA A 94 6.72 -0.02 -8.35
CA ALA A 94 5.29 -0.31 -8.44
C ALA A 94 4.55 -0.04 -7.12
N ALA A 95 5.11 -0.42 -5.97
CA ALA A 95 4.55 -0.11 -4.66
C ALA A 95 4.46 1.41 -4.41
N GLN A 96 5.50 2.15 -4.79
CA GLN A 96 5.48 3.61 -4.70
C GLN A 96 4.37 4.21 -5.58
N MET A 97 4.18 3.70 -6.79
CA MET A 97 3.09 4.10 -7.69
C MET A 97 1.72 3.78 -7.08
N LEU A 98 1.53 2.57 -6.53
CA LEU A 98 0.26 2.14 -5.93
C LEU A 98 -0.16 2.98 -4.71
N TRP A 99 0.79 3.43 -3.91
CA TRP A 99 0.54 4.21 -2.69
C TRP A 99 0.55 5.73 -2.92
N SER A 100 0.85 6.18 -4.14
CA SER A 100 0.86 7.60 -4.49
C SER A 100 -0.32 7.96 -5.38
N TYR A 101 -1.02 9.04 -5.05
CA TYR A 101 -2.11 9.59 -5.85
C TYR A 101 -2.31 11.08 -5.58
N ASP A 102 -2.95 11.77 -6.52
CA ASP A 102 -3.28 13.18 -6.35
C ASP A 102 -4.68 13.48 -6.94
N THR A 103 -5.68 13.53 -6.08
CA THR A 103 -7.07 13.77 -6.51
C THR A 103 -7.35 15.21 -6.96
N ARG A 104 -6.42 16.15 -6.71
CA ARG A 104 -6.58 17.56 -7.11
C ARG A 104 -6.49 17.74 -8.61
N ASN A 105 -5.68 16.92 -9.27
CA ASN A 105 -5.35 17.05 -10.69
C ASN A 105 -5.58 15.77 -11.50
N THR A 106 -6.09 14.73 -10.86
CA THR A 106 -6.23 13.40 -11.48
C THR A 106 -7.62 12.86 -11.21
N SER A 107 -8.36 12.57 -12.27
CA SER A 107 -9.61 11.83 -12.14
C SER A 107 -9.33 10.36 -11.82
N ARG A 108 -10.34 9.66 -11.28
CA ARG A 108 -10.24 8.22 -11.01
C ARG A 108 -9.90 7.42 -12.26
N ASP A 109 -10.50 7.77 -13.40
CA ASP A 109 -10.25 7.07 -14.66
C ASP A 109 -8.84 7.31 -15.18
N GLN A 110 -8.30 8.50 -14.99
CA GLN A 110 -6.88 8.79 -15.30
C GLN A 110 -5.93 8.01 -14.38
N GLN A 111 -6.24 7.90 -13.09
CA GLN A 111 -5.48 7.08 -12.16
C GLN A 111 -5.46 5.62 -12.62
N LEU A 112 -6.62 5.04 -12.93
CA LEU A 112 -6.73 3.68 -13.44
C LEU A 112 -6.01 3.48 -14.78
N ALA A 113 -6.14 4.42 -15.70
CA ALA A 113 -5.45 4.37 -16.99
C ALA A 113 -3.92 4.40 -16.82
N GLY A 114 -3.43 5.26 -15.93
CA GLY A 114 -2.00 5.33 -15.60
C GLY A 114 -1.49 4.03 -14.98
N MET A 115 -2.22 3.46 -14.01
CA MET A 115 -1.87 2.18 -13.39
C MET A 115 -1.92 1.01 -14.38
N ARG A 116 -2.85 1.05 -15.35
CA ARG A 116 -2.95 0.02 -16.39
C ARG A 116 -1.68 -0.10 -17.23
N ALA A 117 -0.97 1.00 -17.44
CA ALA A 117 0.28 0.99 -18.20
C ALA A 117 1.41 0.20 -17.51
N TRP A 118 1.32 -0.04 -16.19
CA TRP A 118 2.29 -0.82 -15.43
C TRP A 118 2.02 -2.33 -15.50
N THR A 119 0.81 -2.75 -15.91
CA THR A 119 0.42 -4.16 -15.90
C THR A 119 0.90 -4.89 -17.14
N THR A 120 1.18 -6.20 -16.96
CA THR A 120 1.54 -7.05 -18.08
C THR A 120 0.42 -7.10 -19.14
N THR A 121 0.81 -7.18 -20.40
CA THR A 121 -0.11 -7.38 -21.53
C THR A 121 -0.45 -8.84 -21.76
N GLU A 122 0.24 -9.76 -21.09
CA GLU A 122 -0.04 -11.19 -21.14
C GLU A 122 -1.29 -11.53 -20.32
N THR A 123 -2.43 -11.63 -20.97
CA THR A 123 -3.74 -11.79 -20.32
C THR A 123 -3.86 -13.02 -19.42
N THR A 124 -3.07 -14.07 -19.69
CA THR A 124 -3.01 -15.28 -18.84
C THR A 124 -2.50 -14.98 -17.44
N TYR A 125 -1.63 -13.97 -17.27
CA TYR A 125 -0.99 -13.64 -16.01
C TYR A 125 -1.46 -12.30 -15.44
N ALA A 126 -2.20 -11.50 -16.21
CA ALA A 126 -2.68 -10.20 -15.81
C ALA A 126 -3.91 -10.29 -14.89
N ASP A 127 -3.76 -10.02 -13.61
CA ASP A 127 -4.87 -9.80 -12.69
C ASP A 127 -5.12 -8.30 -12.49
N TRP A 128 -5.77 -7.70 -13.48
CA TRP A 128 -6.15 -6.29 -13.39
C TRP A 128 -7.10 -6.00 -12.24
N ALA A 129 -7.94 -6.95 -11.84
CA ALA A 129 -8.90 -6.75 -10.76
C ALA A 129 -8.20 -6.48 -9.43
N SER A 130 -7.12 -7.21 -9.12
CA SER A 130 -6.32 -6.98 -7.91
C SER A 130 -5.65 -5.59 -7.91
N VAL A 131 -5.20 -5.11 -9.06
CA VAL A 131 -4.57 -3.79 -9.21
C VAL A 131 -5.59 -2.67 -9.15
N SER A 132 -6.66 -2.76 -9.93
CA SER A 132 -7.71 -1.73 -9.98
C SER A 132 -8.49 -1.62 -8.67
N GLY A 133 -8.59 -2.70 -7.92
CA GLY A 133 -9.20 -2.73 -6.58
C GLY A 133 -8.47 -1.90 -5.53
N GLN A 134 -7.22 -1.46 -5.80
CA GLN A 134 -6.49 -0.54 -4.91
C GLN A 134 -7.00 0.90 -5.03
N VAL A 135 -7.71 1.23 -6.11
CA VAL A 135 -8.27 2.57 -6.31
C VAL A 135 -9.68 2.61 -5.72
N PRO A 136 -10.00 3.56 -4.84
CA PRO A 136 -11.32 3.71 -4.26
C PRO A 136 -12.43 3.79 -5.31
N ASP A 137 -13.66 3.46 -4.90
CA ASP A 137 -14.84 3.62 -5.73
C ASP A 137 -15.07 5.10 -6.15
N PRO A 138 -15.89 5.38 -7.17
CA PRO A 138 -16.06 6.74 -7.69
C PRO A 138 -16.61 7.74 -6.65
N VAL A 139 -17.45 7.27 -5.71
CA VAL A 139 -18.03 8.16 -4.68
C VAL A 139 -16.96 8.56 -3.68
N LEU A 140 -16.16 7.59 -3.21
CA LEU A 140 -15.06 7.87 -2.29
C LEU A 140 -13.98 8.72 -2.95
N TRP A 141 -13.63 8.45 -4.21
CA TRP A 141 -12.68 9.28 -4.96
C TRP A 141 -13.14 10.73 -5.06
N SER A 142 -14.42 10.97 -5.35
CA SER A 142 -14.98 12.32 -5.39
C SER A 142 -14.88 13.03 -4.04
N ARG A 143 -15.21 12.33 -2.94
CA ARG A 143 -15.07 12.89 -1.58
C ARG A 143 -13.61 13.20 -1.21
N MET A 144 -12.67 12.38 -1.65
CA MET A 144 -11.24 12.65 -1.49
C MET A 144 -10.83 13.91 -2.28
N ALA A 145 -11.34 14.07 -3.51
CA ALA A 145 -11.11 15.25 -4.33
C ALA A 145 -11.70 16.52 -3.69
N ASP A 146 -12.90 16.44 -3.10
CA ASP A 146 -13.50 17.55 -2.36
C ASP A 146 -12.64 18.02 -1.17
N GLN A 147 -11.77 17.15 -0.66
CA GLN A 147 -10.83 17.45 0.42
C GLN A 147 -9.41 17.77 -0.09
N ASP A 148 -9.17 17.89 -1.40
CA ASP A 148 -7.84 18.05 -1.99
C ASP A 148 -6.85 16.95 -1.54
N GLN A 149 -7.37 15.74 -1.29
CA GLN A 149 -6.58 14.65 -0.73
C GLN A 149 -5.56 14.15 -1.74
N HIS A 150 -4.33 14.01 -1.29
CA HIS A 150 -3.24 13.42 -2.05
C HIS A 150 -2.33 12.59 -1.13
N ALA A 151 -1.60 11.67 -1.72
CA ALA A 151 -0.67 10.83 -1.00
C ALA A 151 0.65 10.72 -1.75
N THR A 152 1.72 10.64 -0.96
CA THR A 152 3.07 10.30 -1.41
C THR A 152 3.56 9.06 -0.67
N ALA A 153 4.44 8.30 -1.29
CA ALA A 153 4.97 7.08 -0.70
C ALA A 153 6.49 7.05 -0.68
N GLY A 154 7.04 6.57 0.44
CA GLY A 154 8.44 6.20 0.56
C GLY A 154 8.57 4.70 0.75
N VAL A 155 9.34 4.02 -0.09
CA VAL A 155 9.61 2.59 0.01
C VAL A 155 10.89 2.37 0.79
N THR A 156 10.82 1.55 1.84
CA THR A 156 11.98 1.23 2.69
C THR A 156 12.67 -0.05 2.26
N GLU A 157 11.90 -1.12 1.99
CA GLU A 157 12.43 -2.44 1.73
C GLU A 157 11.62 -3.16 0.64
N GLY A 158 12.31 -4.05 -0.11
CA GLY A 158 11.69 -5.03 -0.98
C GLY A 158 12.45 -6.35 -0.87
N HIS A 159 11.74 -7.47 -0.74
CA HIS A 159 12.35 -8.79 -0.61
C HIS A 159 11.45 -9.91 -1.13
N TYR A 160 12.04 -11.05 -1.45
CA TYR A 160 11.30 -12.25 -1.77
C TYR A 160 10.77 -12.89 -0.48
N PRO A 161 9.44 -13.16 -0.34
CA PRO A 161 8.86 -13.85 0.79
C PRO A 161 9.49 -15.25 0.97
N SER A 162 9.52 -15.73 2.22
CA SER A 162 10.06 -17.07 2.53
C SER A 162 9.33 -18.18 1.77
N ALA A 163 8.00 -18.10 1.68
CA ALA A 163 7.19 -19.06 0.95
C ALA A 163 7.55 -19.13 -0.55
N PHE A 164 7.82 -17.97 -1.18
CA PHE A 164 8.26 -17.93 -2.58
C PHE A 164 9.65 -18.54 -2.75
N LYS A 165 10.59 -18.22 -1.84
CA LYS A 165 11.94 -18.82 -1.86
C LYS A 165 11.89 -20.33 -1.68
N GLN A 166 11.01 -20.83 -0.81
CA GLN A 166 10.82 -22.26 -0.62
C GLN A 166 10.24 -22.92 -1.88
N ALA A 167 9.16 -22.38 -2.44
CA ALA A 167 8.57 -22.92 -3.67
C ALA A 167 9.58 -22.97 -4.82
N LEU A 168 10.44 -21.96 -4.96
CA LEU A 168 11.48 -21.92 -5.97
C LEU A 168 12.62 -22.94 -5.69
N ALA A 169 12.91 -23.23 -4.42
CA ALA A 169 13.88 -24.26 -4.05
C ALA A 169 13.33 -25.68 -4.32
N ASP A 170 12.02 -25.88 -4.15
CA ASP A 170 11.35 -27.16 -4.40
C ASP A 170 11.21 -27.43 -5.92
N ASP A 171 10.90 -26.40 -6.72
CA ASP A 171 10.82 -26.47 -8.19
C ASP A 171 11.45 -25.23 -8.86
N PRO A 172 12.76 -25.24 -9.13
CA PRO A 172 13.41 -24.12 -9.81
C PRO A 172 12.93 -23.88 -11.24
N SER A 173 12.32 -24.88 -11.89
CA SER A 173 11.84 -24.76 -13.26
C SER A 173 10.53 -23.96 -13.37
N ALA A 174 9.73 -23.87 -12.31
CA ALA A 174 8.46 -23.18 -12.29
C ALA A 174 8.57 -21.70 -12.69
N ILE A 175 9.70 -21.06 -12.41
CA ILE A 175 9.90 -19.65 -12.74
C ILE A 175 10.08 -19.43 -14.25
N THR A 176 10.58 -20.41 -14.99
CA THR A 176 10.89 -20.27 -16.43
C THR A 176 9.64 -20.35 -17.31
N GLU A 177 8.51 -20.77 -16.77
CA GLU A 177 7.23 -20.83 -17.50
C GLU A 177 6.64 -19.43 -17.69
N ALA A 178 6.53 -18.65 -16.63
CA ALA A 178 5.87 -17.36 -16.63
C ALA A 178 6.81 -16.18 -16.31
N TYR A 179 7.99 -16.44 -15.76
CA TYR A 179 8.95 -15.44 -15.27
C TYR A 179 8.32 -14.50 -14.21
N ILE A 180 7.46 -15.06 -13.37
CA ILE A 180 6.78 -14.31 -12.29
C ILE A 180 7.55 -14.45 -10.99
N TYR A 181 7.92 -13.31 -10.43
CA TYR A 181 8.57 -13.16 -9.14
C TYR A 181 7.61 -12.58 -8.14
N VAL A 182 7.56 -13.14 -6.94
CA VAL A 182 6.74 -12.62 -5.84
C VAL A 182 7.63 -11.79 -4.92
N VAL A 183 7.29 -10.51 -4.74
CA VAL A 183 8.08 -9.57 -3.94
C VAL A 183 7.17 -8.89 -2.92
N THR A 184 7.55 -8.95 -1.65
CA THR A 184 6.94 -8.13 -0.59
C THR A 184 7.71 -6.82 -0.48
N VAL A 185 6.98 -5.72 -0.45
CA VAL A 185 7.51 -4.36 -0.33
C VAL A 185 6.91 -3.72 0.91
N ASN A 186 7.77 -3.13 1.74
CA ASN A 186 7.42 -2.34 2.91
C ASN A 186 7.75 -0.87 2.67
N GLY A 187 6.96 0.01 3.26
CA GLY A 187 7.17 1.43 3.12
C GLY A 187 6.19 2.24 3.95
N LYS A 188 6.14 3.52 3.67
CA LYS A 188 5.30 4.47 4.38
C LYS A 188 4.53 5.32 3.39
N GLN A 189 3.23 5.46 3.60
CA GLN A 189 2.37 6.37 2.86
C GLN A 189 2.11 7.61 3.72
N THR A 190 2.30 8.79 3.14
CA THR A 190 1.95 10.07 3.78
C THR A 190 0.76 10.67 3.03
N LEU A 191 -0.33 10.89 3.76
CA LEU A 191 -1.54 11.51 3.26
C LEU A 191 -1.57 12.98 3.65
N SER A 192 -2.14 13.81 2.79
CA SER A 192 -2.37 15.23 3.04
C SER A 192 -3.72 15.63 2.46
N TRP A 193 -4.39 16.57 3.13
CA TRP A 193 -5.65 17.15 2.66
C TRP A 193 -5.77 18.62 3.08
N LYS A 194 -6.77 19.33 2.55
CA LYS A 194 -6.95 20.76 2.80
C LYS A 194 -6.99 21.12 4.27
N LYS A 195 -6.74 22.39 4.58
CA LYS A 195 -6.64 22.97 5.93
C LYS A 195 -5.48 22.39 6.77
N GLY A 196 -4.43 21.89 6.12
CA GLY A 196 -3.24 21.38 6.79
C GLY A 196 -3.44 20.02 7.47
N GLY A 197 -4.52 19.31 7.15
CA GLY A 197 -4.73 17.95 7.62
C GLY A 197 -3.80 16.96 6.93
N GLY A 198 -3.41 15.91 7.64
CA GLY A 198 -2.55 14.86 7.11
C GLY A 198 -2.28 13.76 8.12
N GLY A 199 -1.62 12.72 7.63
CA GLY A 199 -1.21 11.57 8.44
C GLY A 199 -0.21 10.72 7.67
N ALA A 200 0.39 9.77 8.37
CA ALA A 200 1.28 8.81 7.74
C ALA A 200 1.02 7.42 8.33
N GLU A 201 1.10 6.40 7.49
CA GLU A 201 0.89 5.01 7.88
C GLU A 201 1.93 4.09 7.26
N GLU A 202 2.31 3.06 7.97
CA GLU A 202 3.15 1.99 7.44
C GLU A 202 2.31 1.14 6.46
N ARG A 203 2.93 0.80 5.33
CA ARG A 203 2.29 0.01 4.26
C ARG A 203 3.14 -1.20 3.94
N ALA A 204 2.46 -2.30 3.64
CA ALA A 204 3.07 -3.49 3.08
C ALA A 204 2.22 -3.99 1.91
N VAL A 205 2.86 -4.46 0.85
CA VAL A 205 2.18 -5.09 -0.28
C VAL A 205 3.04 -6.21 -0.85
N THR A 206 2.40 -7.30 -1.24
CA THR A 206 3.07 -8.38 -1.97
C THR A 206 2.62 -8.35 -3.43
N LEU A 207 3.58 -8.22 -4.34
CA LEU A 207 3.37 -8.05 -5.76
C LEU A 207 3.87 -9.29 -6.53
N ALA A 208 3.12 -9.71 -7.53
CA ALA A 208 3.57 -10.60 -8.57
C ALA A 208 4.10 -9.76 -9.74
N VAL A 209 5.39 -9.87 -10.02
CA VAL A 209 6.08 -9.09 -11.05
C VAL A 209 6.58 -10.04 -12.12
N GLN A 210 6.22 -9.78 -13.37
CA GLN A 210 6.71 -10.56 -14.51
C GLN A 210 7.95 -9.90 -15.10
N CYS A 211 9.08 -10.62 -15.12
CA CYS A 211 10.36 -10.13 -15.64
C CYS A 211 10.94 -11.15 -16.64
N ARG A 212 10.56 -11.04 -17.90
CA ARG A 212 11.10 -11.91 -18.95
C ARG A 212 12.54 -11.52 -19.30
N PRO A 213 13.38 -12.50 -19.72
CA PRO A 213 14.73 -12.21 -20.16
C PRO A 213 14.77 -11.15 -21.25
N ASN A 214 15.67 -10.19 -21.12
CA ASN A 214 15.86 -9.06 -22.07
C ASN A 214 14.65 -8.12 -22.24
N HIS A 215 13.73 -8.12 -21.28
CA HIS A 215 12.60 -7.22 -21.23
C HIS A 215 12.51 -6.52 -19.87
N ASP A 216 11.93 -5.33 -19.86
CA ASP A 216 11.57 -4.65 -18.63
C ASP A 216 10.47 -5.44 -17.90
N CYS A 217 10.48 -5.36 -16.58
CA CYS A 217 9.46 -5.98 -15.75
C CYS A 217 8.10 -5.29 -15.93
N THR A 218 7.04 -6.05 -15.63
CA THR A 218 5.65 -5.57 -15.61
C THR A 218 4.92 -6.13 -14.39
N LEU A 219 3.87 -5.45 -13.93
CA LEU A 219 3.05 -5.90 -12.81
C LEU A 219 2.03 -6.94 -13.29
N ALA A 220 2.05 -8.13 -12.73
CA ALA A 220 1.08 -9.18 -13.04
C ALA A 220 -0.14 -9.13 -12.12
N ALA A 221 0.09 -9.05 -10.81
CA ALA A 221 -0.97 -9.09 -9.79
C ALA A 221 -0.52 -8.45 -8.48
N ILE A 222 -1.51 -8.16 -7.63
CA ILE A 222 -1.30 -7.85 -6.21
C ILE A 222 -1.84 -9.03 -5.41
N ALA A 223 -0.99 -9.68 -4.63
CA ALA A 223 -1.43 -10.76 -3.78
C ALA A 223 -2.39 -10.24 -2.69
N PRO A 224 -3.41 -11.01 -2.32
CA PRO A 224 -4.24 -10.67 -1.18
C PRO A 224 -3.35 -10.57 0.07
N SER A 225 -3.64 -9.58 0.92
CA SER A 225 -2.93 -9.44 2.20
C SER A 225 -3.07 -10.73 2.99
N VAL A 226 -1.97 -11.46 3.14
CA VAL A 226 -1.92 -12.57 4.08
C VAL A 226 -1.79 -11.91 5.45
N THR A 227 -2.88 -11.83 6.19
CA THR A 227 -2.84 -11.48 7.61
C THR A 227 -1.98 -12.51 8.31
N GLN A 228 -0.83 -12.07 8.78
CA GLN A 228 0.06 -12.86 9.64
C GLN A 228 -0.57 -13.04 11.01
#